data_971344429a564dedeeeb24996788e518
#
_entry.id   971344429a564dedeeeb24996788e518
#
_cell.length_a   1.000
_cell.length_b   1.000
_cell.length_c   1.000
_cell.angle_alpha   90.00
_cell.angle_beta   90.00
_cell.angle_gamma   90.00
#
_symmetry.space_group_name_H-M   'P 1'
#
loop_
_entity.id
_entity.type
_entity.pdbx_description
1 polymer ?
#
loop_
_entity_poly.entity_id
_entity_poly.type
_entity_poly.pdbx_seq_one_letter_code
_entity_poly.pdbx_strand_id
1 'polypeptide(L)'
;TSSSQHVRSHSARTSISPGVRWKNREGYHVGQRLLKVHIAHSYLKDCKITAKGAETSQATSMTQYICHFGIQFHPSILMFSQGTTHFREYYITMVKWVSNTKTLVRWLNRPQNISILTVCETTTGACSKKYEITSEVWLSKQNEEPVFSKDGSKFFMIVPVKQGGRGEFHHIAMLIVQAKTEQISVRHLTSGNWEVIKILAYDENTQKIYFLSTEDSPRGRQLHSVSTVGLLNRQCLSCNFMKDQCTYFSAKFSPMNKHFLLHCKGPGVPVVSVHTTSNPGKFYILENNAVLKETILKKKIFRTEIKMLHIEDYELPLQLSFPKDFTDRNQYAVLLIIDEAPGSQLVTDKFHVDWDSVLVNSDNVIVARFDGRGSGFQGLKILQEVHRCLGSVEVKDQIAAVENNEQEQTNSKSYMKLYASAFSERYLGIPSKEENTYQASSVLHNIHGLKEENLLIVHGTADTKVHFQHSAELIKHLIKAGVNYTMQIYPDEGHNIASEKSKYHLYSTILGFFSACLKEEAPILPQEPEEDE
;
A
#
# COMPACT_ATOMS: atom_id res chain seq x y z
N THR A 1 9.36 -19.93 -62.03
CA THR A 1 10.43 -18.88 -62.05
C THR A 1 10.37 -18.09 -60.75
N SER A 2 11.39 -18.35 -59.95
CA SER A 2 11.70 -17.80 -58.64
C SER A 2 12.05 -16.34 -58.69
N SER A 3 11.69 -15.57 -57.67
CA SER A 3 12.52 -14.45 -57.17
C SER A 3 12.31 -14.26 -55.68
N SER A 4 13.37 -14.57 -54.95
CA SER A 4 13.58 -14.32 -53.55
C SER A 4 13.91 -12.84 -53.34
N GLN A 5 13.21 -12.16 -52.43
CA GLN A 5 13.64 -10.86 -51.90
C GLN A 5 14.20 -11.03 -50.48
N HIS A 6 15.51 -10.75 -50.37
CA HIS A 6 16.26 -10.60 -49.13
C HIS A 6 15.80 -9.33 -48.39
N VAL A 7 15.33 -9.49 -47.17
CA VAL A 7 15.20 -8.38 -46.19
C VAL A 7 16.47 -8.38 -45.33
N ARG A 8 17.27 -7.35 -45.45
CA ARG A 8 18.43 -7.09 -44.60
C ARG A 8 17.99 -6.58 -43.23
N SER A 9 18.35 -7.31 -42.21
CA SER A 9 18.26 -6.87 -40.82
C SER A 9 19.45 -5.95 -40.52
N HIS A 10 19.18 -4.68 -40.17
CA HIS A 10 20.18 -3.80 -39.57
C HIS A 10 20.28 -4.08 -38.08
N SER A 11 21.35 -4.74 -37.66
CA SER A 11 21.75 -4.84 -36.26
C SER A 11 22.43 -3.54 -35.85
N ALA A 12 21.79 -2.76 -35.00
CA ALA A 12 22.42 -1.64 -34.31
C ALA A 12 23.29 -2.21 -33.17
N ARG A 13 24.62 -2.24 -33.40
CA ARG A 13 25.60 -2.46 -32.33
C ARG A 13 25.70 -1.19 -31.50
N THR A 14 25.21 -1.23 -30.26
CA THR A 14 25.56 -0.26 -29.22
C THR A 14 26.90 -0.68 -28.60
N SER A 15 27.96 0.08 -28.90
CA SER A 15 29.27 -0.04 -28.27
C SER A 15 29.18 0.46 -26.83
N ILE A 16 29.34 -0.44 -25.88
CA ILE A 16 29.52 -0.11 -24.47
C ILE A 16 31.00 0.19 -24.25
N SER A 17 31.36 1.43 -23.94
CA SER A 17 32.70 1.80 -23.49
C SER A 17 32.95 1.27 -22.08
N PRO A 18 34.08 0.59 -21.81
CA PRO A 18 34.46 0.15 -20.48
C PRO A 18 35.18 1.27 -19.75
N GLY A 19 34.59 1.83 -18.70
CA GLY A 19 35.34 2.76 -17.87
C GLY A 19 34.52 3.59 -16.89
N VAL A 20 33.78 2.99 -16.00
CA VAL A 20 33.39 3.67 -14.75
C VAL A 20 33.72 2.77 -13.56
N ARG A 21 34.92 3.00 -13.01
CA ARG A 21 35.34 2.38 -11.75
C ARG A 21 34.58 3.05 -10.59
N TRP A 22 33.58 2.38 -10.05
CA TRP A 22 32.89 2.82 -8.84
C TRP A 22 33.79 2.54 -7.63
N LYS A 23 34.35 3.61 -7.03
CA LYS A 23 34.94 3.51 -5.69
C LYS A 23 33.84 3.37 -4.67
N ASN A 24 33.81 2.24 -3.97
CA ASN A 24 33.00 1.99 -2.78
C ASN A 24 33.40 2.96 -1.66
N ARG A 25 32.65 3.99 -1.48
CA ARG A 25 32.40 4.68 -0.20
C ARG A 25 31.05 5.39 -0.30
N GLU A 26 30.13 5.05 0.63
CA GLU A 26 28.81 5.64 0.81
C GLU A 26 27.65 5.01 0.01
N GLY A 27 27.28 3.76 0.36
CA GLY A 27 26.11 3.06 -0.18
C GLY A 27 24.73 3.68 0.15
N TYR A 28 24.70 4.76 0.95
CA TYR A 28 23.45 5.42 1.36
C TYR A 28 22.89 6.46 0.37
N HIS A 29 23.72 6.95 -0.56
CA HIS A 29 23.27 7.97 -1.52
C HIS A 29 22.54 7.42 -2.76
N VAL A 30 22.73 6.15 -3.11
CA VAL A 30 22.13 5.56 -4.32
C VAL A 30 20.62 5.35 -4.13
N GLY A 31 20.17 4.90 -2.96
CA GLY A 31 18.74 4.72 -2.66
C GLY A 31 17.93 6.01 -2.65
N GLN A 32 18.52 7.10 -2.14
CA GLN A 32 17.87 8.41 -2.13
C GLN A 32 17.73 9.03 -3.54
N ARG A 33 18.70 8.80 -4.43
CA ARG A 33 18.63 9.27 -5.83
C ARG A 33 17.56 8.54 -6.63
N LEU A 34 17.46 7.22 -6.48
CA LEU A 34 16.44 6.41 -7.17
C LEU A 34 15.02 6.74 -6.70
N LEU A 35 14.81 6.98 -5.41
CA LEU A 35 13.50 7.35 -4.89
C LEU A 35 13.04 8.73 -5.38
N LYS A 36 13.95 9.71 -5.50
CA LYS A 36 13.66 11.05 -6.05
C LYS A 36 13.26 10.98 -7.53
N VAL A 37 13.93 10.14 -8.32
CA VAL A 37 13.61 9.90 -9.73
C VAL A 37 12.26 9.19 -9.87
N HIS A 38 11.94 8.25 -8.98
CA HIS A 38 10.71 7.46 -9.07
C HIS A 38 9.44 8.26 -8.71
N ILE A 39 9.50 9.15 -7.70
CA ILE A 39 8.39 10.09 -7.41
C ILE A 39 8.14 11.01 -8.60
N ALA A 40 9.20 11.52 -9.23
CA ALA A 40 9.09 12.31 -10.46
C ALA A 40 8.51 11.48 -11.62
N HIS A 41 8.92 10.22 -11.79
CA HIS A 41 8.52 9.38 -12.93
C HIS A 41 7.07 8.90 -12.87
N SER A 42 6.53 8.64 -11.69
CA SER A 42 5.10 8.26 -11.55
C SER A 42 4.13 9.39 -11.89
N TYR A 43 4.59 10.65 -11.83
CA TYR A 43 3.80 11.82 -12.24
C TYR A 43 4.07 12.28 -13.69
N LEU A 44 5.08 11.69 -14.38
CA LEU A 44 5.57 12.11 -15.69
C LEU A 44 5.01 11.29 -16.86
N LYS A 45 3.94 10.52 -16.68
CA LYS A 45 3.40 9.65 -17.75
C LYS A 45 3.02 10.37 -19.07
N ASP A 46 2.94 11.70 -19.08
CA ASP A 46 2.50 12.48 -20.24
C ASP A 46 3.54 13.46 -20.81
N CYS A 47 4.82 13.41 -20.37
CA CYS A 47 5.86 14.29 -20.92
C CYS A 47 6.97 13.52 -21.64
N LYS A 48 7.13 13.81 -22.94
CA LYS A 48 8.30 13.37 -23.73
C LYS A 48 9.53 14.17 -23.32
N ILE A 49 10.55 13.48 -22.77
CA ILE A 49 11.84 14.06 -22.38
C ILE A 49 12.81 13.85 -23.53
N THR A 50 13.29 14.93 -24.14
CA THR A 50 14.49 14.93 -25.01
C THR A 50 15.68 15.37 -24.19
N ALA A 51 16.58 14.43 -23.89
CA ALA A 51 17.85 14.73 -23.23
C ALA A 51 18.87 15.25 -24.24
N LYS A 52 19.32 16.51 -24.07
CA LYS A 52 20.60 16.99 -24.60
C LYS A 52 21.47 17.45 -23.45
N GLY A 53 22.70 16.93 -23.45
CA GLY A 53 23.64 16.97 -22.35
C GLY A 53 24.16 18.35 -21.94
N ALA A 54 24.59 18.43 -20.69
CA ALA A 54 25.75 19.20 -20.21
C ALA A 54 26.09 18.78 -18.77
N GLU A 55 27.33 18.47 -18.55
CA GLU A 55 27.98 18.26 -17.26
C GLU A 55 28.07 19.57 -16.49
N THR A 56 27.60 19.62 -15.26
CA THR A 56 28.19 20.38 -14.14
C THR A 56 27.37 20.23 -12.85
N SER A 57 28.08 20.00 -11.77
CA SER A 57 27.78 20.08 -10.33
C SER A 57 26.44 19.56 -9.76
N GLN A 58 26.54 18.79 -8.67
CA GLN A 58 25.48 18.00 -8.00
C GLN A 58 24.25 18.79 -7.47
N ALA A 59 24.31 20.10 -7.37
CA ALA A 59 23.19 20.97 -6.99
C ALA A 59 22.29 21.30 -8.19
N THR A 60 22.84 21.33 -9.38
CA THR A 60 22.16 21.69 -10.62
C THR A 60 21.19 20.60 -11.12
N SER A 61 21.40 19.33 -10.78
CA SER A 61 20.58 18.23 -11.33
C SER A 61 19.14 18.21 -10.79
N MET A 62 18.91 18.64 -9.54
CA MET A 62 17.57 18.69 -8.98
C MET A 62 16.79 19.92 -9.46
N THR A 63 17.47 21.05 -9.63
CA THR A 63 16.92 22.27 -10.20
C THR A 63 16.56 22.09 -11.69
N GLN A 64 17.36 21.34 -12.45
CA GLN A 64 17.09 21.05 -13.86
C GLN A 64 15.87 20.14 -14.08
N TYR A 65 15.62 19.15 -13.23
CA TYR A 65 14.43 18.30 -13.33
C TYR A 65 13.14 19.07 -13.02
N ILE A 66 13.19 20.01 -12.10
CA ILE A 66 12.05 20.88 -11.76
C ILE A 66 11.86 21.98 -12.81
N CYS A 67 12.94 22.50 -13.41
CA CYS A 67 12.91 23.51 -14.48
C CYS A 67 12.29 22.98 -15.79
N HIS A 68 12.32 21.68 -16.08
CA HIS A 68 11.67 21.11 -17.27
C HIS A 68 10.14 21.15 -17.23
N PHE A 69 9.56 21.39 -16.05
CA PHE A 69 8.13 21.66 -15.89
C PHE A 69 7.71 23.12 -16.10
N GLY A 70 8.63 23.99 -16.53
CA GLY A 70 8.38 25.42 -16.60
C GLY A 70 8.26 26.09 -15.24
N ILE A 71 8.54 25.38 -14.15
CA ILE A 71 8.61 25.90 -12.79
C ILE A 71 10.08 26.20 -12.51
N GLN A 72 10.52 27.42 -12.84
CA GLN A 72 11.76 27.93 -12.29
C GLN A 72 11.53 28.22 -10.80
N PHE A 73 11.86 27.28 -9.94
CA PHE A 73 11.97 27.58 -8.53
C PHE A 73 13.18 28.49 -8.34
N HIS A 74 12.93 29.78 -8.08
CA HIS A 74 13.97 30.71 -7.70
C HIS A 74 14.71 30.15 -6.45
N PRO A 75 16.03 30.36 -6.31
CA PRO A 75 16.79 29.93 -5.11
C PRO A 75 16.17 30.37 -3.79
N SER A 76 15.34 31.41 -3.77
CA SER A 76 14.54 31.85 -2.61
C SER A 76 13.47 30.86 -2.14
N ILE A 77 13.04 29.87 -2.94
CA ILE A 77 12.22 28.74 -2.44
C ILE A 77 13.02 27.89 -1.45
N LEU A 78 14.33 27.87 -1.65
CA LEU A 78 15.28 27.25 -0.74
C LEU A 78 15.47 28.07 0.55
N MET A 79 14.96 29.31 0.63
CA MET A 79 15.16 30.24 1.75
C MET A 79 13.98 30.33 2.71
N PHE A 80 13.10 29.35 2.80
CA PHE A 80 12.01 29.34 3.80
C PHE A 80 12.48 29.08 5.25
N SER A 81 13.76 28.81 5.46
CA SER A 81 14.34 28.85 6.79
C SER A 81 15.39 29.95 6.87
N GLN A 82 15.23 30.85 7.81
CA GLN A 82 16.32 31.68 8.30
C GLN A 82 17.38 30.75 8.93
N GLY A 83 18.22 30.12 8.09
CA GLY A 83 19.23 29.16 8.55
C GLY A 83 19.63 28.16 7.44
N THR A 84 20.73 28.39 6.88
CA THR A 84 21.34 27.95 5.61
C THR A 84 21.66 26.47 5.41
N THR A 85 21.13 25.49 6.16
CA THR A 85 21.61 24.09 6.06
C THR A 85 20.56 22.98 5.95
N HIS A 86 19.24 23.25 5.99
CA HIS A 86 18.25 22.20 6.23
C HIS A 86 17.46 21.65 5.03
N PHE A 87 17.63 22.15 3.80
CA PHE A 87 16.84 21.68 2.63
C PHE A 87 17.16 20.28 2.12
N ARG A 88 18.25 19.67 2.55
CA ARG A 88 18.58 18.27 2.19
C ARG A 88 17.72 17.25 2.93
N GLU A 89 16.90 17.66 3.89
CA GLU A 89 16.18 16.80 4.83
C GLU A 89 14.65 16.75 4.62
N TYR A 90 14.16 17.23 3.46
CA TYR A 90 12.74 17.16 3.13
C TYR A 90 12.47 16.34 1.88
N TYR A 91 11.36 15.56 1.92
CA TYR A 91 10.79 14.88 0.76
C TYR A 91 9.68 15.74 0.17
N ILE A 92 9.54 15.76 -1.16
CA ILE A 92 8.35 16.25 -1.84
C ILE A 92 7.42 15.07 -2.03
N THR A 93 6.27 15.07 -1.35
CA THR A 93 5.32 13.95 -1.38
C THR A 93 4.16 14.19 -2.33
N MET A 94 3.89 15.45 -2.69
CA MET A 94 2.81 15.80 -3.61
C MET A 94 3.10 17.15 -4.29
N VAL A 95 2.81 17.22 -5.61
CA VAL A 95 2.79 18.47 -6.39
C VAL A 95 1.51 18.49 -7.21
N LYS A 96 0.75 19.60 -7.15
CA LYS A 96 -0.50 19.74 -7.89
C LYS A 96 -0.67 21.17 -8.41
N TRP A 97 -1.11 21.32 -9.65
CA TRP A 97 -1.55 22.61 -10.18
C TRP A 97 -2.87 23.05 -9.53
N VAL A 98 -2.90 24.26 -9.00
CA VAL A 98 -4.09 24.91 -8.45
C VAL A 98 -4.71 25.86 -9.48
N SER A 99 -3.86 26.54 -10.23
CA SER A 99 -4.24 27.41 -11.36
C SER A 99 -3.12 27.44 -12.39
N ASN A 100 -3.27 28.20 -13.45
CA ASN A 100 -2.24 28.35 -14.50
C ASN A 100 -0.93 28.94 -13.98
N THR A 101 -0.93 29.62 -12.84
CA THR A 101 0.25 30.30 -12.26
C THR A 101 0.61 29.80 -10.86
N LYS A 102 -0.18 28.88 -10.28
CA LYS A 102 0.03 28.42 -8.90
C LYS A 102 0.11 26.92 -8.80
N THR A 103 1.11 26.44 -8.07
CA THR A 103 1.27 25.03 -7.70
C THR A 103 1.17 24.86 -6.19
N LEU A 104 0.57 23.75 -5.79
CA LEU A 104 0.56 23.28 -4.42
C LEU A 104 1.67 22.24 -4.24
N VAL A 105 2.49 22.40 -3.22
CA VAL A 105 3.58 21.47 -2.92
C VAL A 105 3.47 21.03 -1.46
N ARG A 106 3.58 19.73 -1.22
CA ARG A 106 3.65 19.17 0.13
C ARG A 106 5.06 18.68 0.41
N TRP A 107 5.60 19.18 1.49
CA TRP A 107 6.91 18.85 2.00
C TRP A 107 6.77 17.99 3.25
N LEU A 108 7.57 16.95 3.34
CA LEU A 108 7.63 16.08 4.50
C LEU A 108 9.08 16.04 4.97
N ASN A 109 9.34 16.34 6.26
CA ASN A 109 10.69 16.27 6.80
C ASN A 109 11.23 14.83 6.77
N ARG A 110 12.53 14.64 6.93
CA ARG A 110 13.16 13.31 6.87
C ARG A 110 12.65 12.35 7.94
N PRO A 111 12.42 12.75 9.21
CA PRO A 111 11.75 11.90 10.20
C PRO A 111 10.28 11.61 9.87
N GLN A 112 9.70 12.29 8.88
CA GLN A 112 8.33 12.12 8.37
C GLN A 112 7.22 12.43 9.40
N ASN A 113 7.53 13.28 10.38
CA ASN A 113 6.62 13.71 11.43
C ASN A 113 6.19 15.19 11.33
N ILE A 114 6.74 15.94 10.36
CA ILE A 114 6.32 17.31 10.03
C ILE A 114 5.98 17.39 8.56
N SER A 115 4.74 17.77 8.24
CA SER A 115 4.25 17.96 6.88
C SER A 115 3.85 19.41 6.66
N ILE A 116 4.43 20.06 5.64
CA ILE A 116 4.18 21.45 5.28
C ILE A 116 3.52 21.52 3.91
N LEU A 117 2.39 22.20 3.83
CA LEU A 117 1.69 22.48 2.58
C LEU A 117 1.96 23.94 2.17
N THR A 118 2.51 24.13 0.97
CA THR A 118 2.82 25.45 0.41
C THR A 118 2.10 25.68 -0.90
N VAL A 119 1.70 26.93 -1.16
CA VAL A 119 1.29 27.38 -2.50
C VAL A 119 2.42 28.22 -3.07
N CYS A 120 2.87 27.86 -4.27
CA CYS A 120 3.99 28.50 -4.95
C CYS A 120 3.51 29.17 -6.24
N GLU A 121 3.87 30.44 -6.43
CA GLU A 121 3.70 31.16 -7.70
C GLU A 121 4.76 30.69 -8.69
N THR A 122 4.34 30.18 -9.85
CA THR A 122 5.27 29.62 -10.84
C THR A 122 6.08 30.68 -11.58
N THR A 123 5.58 31.90 -11.66
CA THR A 123 6.24 33.03 -12.33
C THR A 123 7.37 33.62 -11.50
N THR A 124 7.22 33.69 -10.19
CA THR A 124 8.22 34.30 -9.28
C THR A 124 9.00 33.26 -8.50
N GLY A 125 8.51 32.03 -8.43
CA GLY A 125 9.05 30.98 -7.59
C GLY A 125 8.78 31.18 -6.09
N ALA A 126 8.05 32.23 -5.70
CA ALA A 126 7.72 32.50 -4.30
C ALA A 126 6.70 31.49 -3.78
N CYS A 127 6.98 30.89 -2.62
CA CYS A 127 6.08 29.97 -1.94
C CYS A 127 5.59 30.56 -0.61
N SER A 128 4.29 30.43 -0.35
CA SER A 128 3.69 30.74 0.94
C SER A 128 3.24 29.49 1.65
N LYS A 129 3.59 29.34 2.94
CA LYS A 129 3.11 28.24 3.78
C LYS A 129 1.62 28.42 4.02
N LYS A 130 0.84 27.38 3.78
CA LYS A 130 -0.60 27.36 3.98
C LYS A 130 -1.03 26.50 5.16
N TYR A 131 -0.41 25.36 5.36
CA TYR A 131 -0.79 24.48 6.46
C TYR A 131 0.40 23.65 6.92
N GLU A 132 0.44 23.34 8.21
CA GLU A 132 1.45 22.45 8.80
C GLU A 132 0.77 21.46 9.72
N ILE A 133 1.22 20.22 9.65
CA ILE A 133 0.83 19.12 10.54
C ILE A 133 2.10 18.62 11.20
N THR A 134 2.06 18.49 12.51
CA THR A 134 3.11 17.89 13.32
C THR A 134 2.56 16.67 14.06
N SER A 135 3.41 15.66 14.28
CA SER A 135 3.09 14.47 15.05
C SER A 135 4.30 14.08 15.89
N GLU A 136 4.08 13.41 17.00
CA GLU A 136 5.16 12.79 17.81
C GLU A 136 5.78 11.60 17.08
N VAL A 137 4.97 10.92 16.28
CA VAL A 137 5.34 9.78 15.44
C VAL A 137 5.21 10.15 13.95
N TRP A 138 5.41 9.22 13.05
CA TRP A 138 5.32 9.47 11.62
C TRP A 138 3.89 9.77 11.14
N LEU A 139 3.78 10.58 10.08
CA LEU A 139 2.52 10.96 9.44
C LEU A 139 2.22 10.03 8.26
N SER A 140 1.02 9.44 8.24
CA SER A 140 0.48 8.68 7.12
C SER A 140 -0.23 9.58 6.10
N LYS A 141 -0.63 9.01 4.94
CA LYS A 141 -1.47 9.66 3.89
C LYS A 141 -0.92 10.99 3.34
N GLN A 142 0.41 11.19 3.37
CA GLN A 142 1.03 12.45 2.95
C GLN A 142 1.16 12.63 1.43
N ASN A 143 0.77 11.65 0.64
CA ASN A 143 0.72 11.70 -0.83
C ASN A 143 -0.68 12.02 -1.40
N GLU A 144 -1.70 12.18 -0.55
CA GLU A 144 -3.04 12.48 -1.00
C GLU A 144 -3.19 13.94 -1.43
N GLU A 145 -3.88 14.16 -2.55
CA GLU A 145 -4.15 15.48 -3.10
C GLU A 145 -5.35 16.12 -2.40
N PRO A 146 -5.25 17.37 -1.92
CA PRO A 146 -6.40 18.13 -1.47
C PRO A 146 -7.40 18.38 -2.61
N VAL A 147 -8.68 18.43 -2.26
CA VAL A 147 -9.76 18.82 -3.19
C VAL A 147 -10.07 20.29 -3.00
N PHE A 148 -10.05 21.09 -4.08
CA PHE A 148 -10.26 22.52 -4.04
C PHE A 148 -11.67 22.92 -4.48
N SER A 149 -12.17 24.04 -3.93
CA SER A 149 -13.25 24.81 -4.55
C SER A 149 -12.76 25.46 -5.85
N LYS A 150 -13.66 25.80 -6.76
CA LYS A 150 -13.32 26.40 -8.06
C LYS A 150 -12.60 27.74 -7.93
N ASP A 151 -12.98 28.51 -6.91
CA ASP A 151 -12.37 29.82 -6.60
C ASP A 151 -11.04 29.68 -5.81
N GLY A 152 -10.67 28.47 -5.40
CA GLY A 152 -9.46 28.21 -4.62
C GLY A 152 -9.50 28.73 -3.18
N SER A 153 -10.62 29.30 -2.72
CA SER A 153 -10.76 29.85 -1.37
C SER A 153 -10.87 28.77 -0.28
N LYS A 154 -11.32 27.60 -0.66
CA LYS A 154 -11.50 26.43 0.21
C LYS A 154 -10.78 25.22 -0.33
N PHE A 155 -10.24 24.41 0.54
CA PHE A 155 -9.76 23.09 0.17
C PHE A 155 -10.01 22.08 1.29
N PHE A 156 -10.12 20.82 0.89
CA PHE A 156 -10.47 19.71 1.75
C PHE A 156 -9.37 18.68 1.74
N MET A 157 -8.98 18.21 2.90
CA MET A 157 -7.95 17.19 3.06
C MET A 157 -8.27 16.26 4.22
N ILE A 158 -7.62 15.10 4.21
CA ILE A 158 -7.71 14.13 5.29
C ILE A 158 -6.60 14.44 6.30
N VAL A 159 -6.98 14.57 7.56
CA VAL A 159 -6.07 14.87 8.68
C VAL A 159 -6.36 13.96 9.86
N PRO A 160 -5.37 13.65 10.72
CA PRO A 160 -5.62 12.97 11.98
C PRO A 160 -6.43 13.87 12.93
N VAL A 161 -7.41 13.28 13.61
CA VAL A 161 -8.27 13.97 14.58
C VAL A 161 -8.41 13.09 15.82
N LYS A 162 -8.12 13.66 17.01
CA LYS A 162 -8.22 12.97 18.29
C LYS A 162 -9.66 12.63 18.62
N GLN A 163 -9.90 11.39 19.03
CA GLN A 163 -11.21 10.85 19.43
C GLN A 163 -11.17 10.37 20.89
N GLY A 164 -10.78 11.25 21.80
CA GLY A 164 -10.63 10.93 23.21
C GLY A 164 -9.58 9.84 23.47
N GLY A 165 -9.88 8.93 24.41
CA GLY A 165 -8.98 7.84 24.79
C GLY A 165 -8.77 6.74 23.74
N ARG A 166 -9.51 6.78 22.61
CA ARG A 166 -9.38 5.80 21.52
C ARG A 166 -8.31 6.16 20.48
N GLY A 167 -7.60 7.27 20.69
CA GLY A 167 -6.52 7.71 19.81
C GLY A 167 -7.01 8.61 18.67
N GLU A 168 -6.26 8.63 17.58
CA GLU A 168 -6.51 9.48 16.41
C GLU A 168 -7.04 8.66 15.25
N PHE A 169 -7.96 9.28 14.49
CA PHE A 169 -8.52 8.71 13.26
C PHE A 169 -8.45 9.75 12.14
N HIS A 170 -8.35 9.30 10.90
CA HIS A 170 -8.31 10.18 9.74
C HIS A 170 -9.70 10.72 9.39
N HIS A 171 -9.85 12.04 9.41
CA HIS A 171 -11.13 12.71 9.11
C HIS A 171 -10.95 13.87 8.13
N ILE A 172 -12.04 14.36 7.56
CA ILE A 172 -12.04 15.47 6.62
C ILE A 172 -11.96 16.78 7.36
N ALA A 173 -10.93 17.58 7.04
CA ALA A 173 -10.85 18.98 7.39
C ALA A 173 -11.12 19.85 6.16
N MET A 174 -11.94 20.88 6.33
CA MET A 174 -12.12 21.99 5.41
C MET A 174 -11.23 23.15 5.87
N LEU A 175 -10.36 23.61 4.98
CA LEU A 175 -9.46 24.73 5.21
C LEU A 175 -9.93 25.91 4.36
N ILE A 176 -10.12 27.06 4.99
CA ILE A 176 -10.62 28.28 4.35
C ILE A 176 -9.51 29.32 4.41
N VAL A 177 -9.07 29.78 3.25
CA VAL A 177 -8.07 30.86 3.13
C VAL A 177 -8.79 32.19 3.25
N GLN A 178 -8.49 32.95 4.31
CA GLN A 178 -9.06 34.27 4.50
C GLN A 178 -8.35 35.29 3.60
N ALA A 179 -9.11 35.95 2.72
CA ALA A 179 -8.57 36.84 1.69
C ALA A 179 -7.76 38.04 2.25
N LYS A 180 -8.07 38.52 3.46
CA LYS A 180 -7.44 39.72 4.05
C LYS A 180 -6.20 39.42 4.91
N THR A 181 -6.15 38.26 5.56
CA THR A 181 -5.11 37.96 6.58
C THR A 181 -4.21 36.83 6.16
N GLU A 182 -4.51 36.16 5.04
CA GLU A 182 -3.90 34.88 4.60
C GLU A 182 -3.95 33.77 5.68
N GLN A 183 -4.63 34.01 6.79
CA GLN A 183 -4.83 33.04 7.85
C GLN A 183 -5.76 31.93 7.36
N ILE A 184 -5.49 30.70 7.79
CA ILE A 184 -6.32 29.55 7.48
C ILE A 184 -7.17 29.21 8.68
N SER A 185 -8.48 29.20 8.45
CA SER A 185 -9.46 28.64 9.38
C SER A 185 -9.67 27.17 9.05
N VAL A 186 -9.60 26.31 10.06
CA VAL A 186 -9.78 24.86 9.92
C VAL A 186 -11.09 24.44 10.57
N ARG A 187 -11.93 23.71 9.83
CA ARG A 187 -13.17 23.12 10.32
C ARG A 187 -13.20 21.63 10.01
N HIS A 188 -13.32 20.78 11.02
CA HIS A 188 -13.52 19.35 10.82
C HIS A 188 -14.95 19.08 10.38
N LEU A 189 -15.12 18.35 9.28
CA LEU A 189 -16.42 17.99 8.71
C LEU A 189 -16.90 16.60 9.20
N THR A 190 -15.98 15.77 9.61
CA THR A 190 -16.26 14.42 10.11
C THR A 190 -15.49 14.16 11.40
N SER A 191 -15.99 13.25 12.23
CA SER A 191 -15.39 12.78 13.49
C SER A 191 -15.94 11.41 13.84
N GLY A 192 -15.29 10.68 14.74
CA GLY A 192 -15.71 9.36 15.22
C GLY A 192 -14.57 8.34 15.23
N ASN A 193 -14.84 7.13 15.74
CA ASN A 193 -13.86 6.04 15.84
C ASN A 193 -13.82 5.21 14.55
N TRP A 194 -13.67 5.87 13.43
CA TRP A 194 -13.62 5.31 12.09
C TRP A 194 -12.80 6.23 11.17
N GLU A 195 -12.41 5.76 10.01
CA GLU A 195 -11.54 6.52 9.12
C GLU A 195 -12.22 6.93 7.81
N VAL A 196 -11.90 8.15 7.37
CA VAL A 196 -12.07 8.55 5.98
C VAL A 196 -10.92 7.95 5.17
N ILE A 197 -11.30 7.17 4.15
CA ILE A 197 -10.34 6.50 3.27
C ILE A 197 -9.86 7.41 2.16
N LYS A 198 -10.79 8.09 1.50
CA LYS A 198 -10.52 8.97 0.36
C LYS A 198 -11.64 9.96 0.14
N ILE A 199 -11.31 11.21 -0.13
CA ILE A 199 -12.24 12.22 -0.67
C ILE A 199 -12.36 11.96 -2.19
N LEU A 200 -13.59 11.81 -2.68
CA LEU A 200 -13.85 11.46 -4.08
C LEU A 200 -14.26 12.67 -4.93
N ALA A 201 -15.07 13.57 -4.35
CA ALA A 201 -15.57 14.74 -5.05
C ALA A 201 -16.07 15.81 -4.08
N TYR A 202 -16.02 17.06 -4.51
CA TYR A 202 -16.72 18.18 -3.90
C TYR A 202 -17.73 18.75 -4.90
N ASP A 203 -18.97 18.85 -4.51
CA ASP A 203 -20.03 19.50 -5.28
C ASP A 203 -20.35 20.87 -4.67
N GLU A 204 -19.88 21.92 -5.34
CA GLU A 204 -20.13 23.30 -4.92
C GLU A 204 -21.59 23.71 -4.99
N ASN A 205 -22.36 23.17 -5.93
CA ASN A 205 -23.76 23.54 -6.09
C ASN A 205 -24.60 23.07 -4.91
N THR A 206 -24.34 21.87 -4.43
CA THR A 206 -25.03 21.28 -3.26
C THR A 206 -24.26 21.44 -1.95
N GLN A 207 -23.06 22.04 -1.99
CA GLN A 207 -22.16 22.20 -0.85
C GLN A 207 -21.91 20.87 -0.10
N LYS A 208 -21.66 19.79 -0.86
CA LYS A 208 -21.41 18.44 -0.31
C LYS A 208 -20.07 17.88 -0.74
N ILE A 209 -19.43 17.20 0.22
CA ILE A 209 -18.24 16.35 -0.01
C ILE A 209 -18.69 14.90 -0.05
N TYR A 210 -18.17 14.15 -1.02
CA TYR A 210 -18.37 12.70 -1.18
C TYR A 210 -17.08 11.97 -0.85
N PHE A 211 -17.16 10.93 -0.02
CA PHE A 211 -15.99 10.22 0.47
C PHE A 211 -16.28 8.75 0.79
N LEU A 212 -15.23 7.94 0.83
CA LEU A 212 -15.27 6.58 1.34
C LEU A 212 -14.82 6.56 2.80
N SER A 213 -15.46 5.73 3.61
CA SER A 213 -15.11 5.55 5.02
C SER A 213 -15.28 4.12 5.52
N THR A 214 -14.73 3.85 6.70
CA THR A 214 -14.88 2.61 7.47
C THR A 214 -15.92 2.74 8.58
N GLU A 215 -16.88 3.66 8.47
CA GLU A 215 -17.81 3.99 9.57
C GLU A 215 -18.58 2.77 10.10
N ASP A 216 -19.05 1.89 9.21
CA ASP A 216 -19.81 0.70 9.61
C ASP A 216 -18.90 -0.43 10.10
N SER A 217 -17.75 -0.60 9.49
CA SER A 217 -16.78 -1.65 9.81
C SER A 217 -15.40 -1.33 9.25
N PRO A 218 -14.30 -1.58 10.00
CA PRO A 218 -12.96 -1.43 9.49
C PRO A 218 -12.68 -2.27 8.24
N ARG A 219 -13.37 -3.40 8.06
CA ARG A 219 -13.23 -4.32 6.92
C ARG A 219 -13.99 -3.85 5.68
N GLY A 220 -15.06 -3.06 5.88
CA GLY A 220 -15.91 -2.51 4.83
C GLY A 220 -15.44 -1.15 4.32
N ARG A 221 -16.08 -0.69 3.26
CA ARG A 221 -15.91 0.66 2.68
C ARG A 221 -17.26 1.15 2.18
N GLN A 222 -17.79 2.18 2.80
CA GLN A 222 -19.07 2.75 2.41
C GLN A 222 -18.90 4.14 1.81
N LEU A 223 -19.76 4.47 0.85
CA LEU A 223 -19.81 5.79 0.25
C LEU A 223 -20.71 6.71 1.06
N HIS A 224 -20.15 7.82 1.51
CA HIS A 224 -20.86 8.82 2.29
C HIS A 224 -20.82 10.20 1.61
N SER A 225 -21.75 11.06 2.01
CA SER A 225 -21.68 12.49 1.75
C SER A 225 -21.82 13.26 3.07
N VAL A 226 -21.19 14.45 3.15
CA VAL A 226 -21.34 15.38 4.27
C VAL A 226 -21.49 16.80 3.75
N SER A 227 -22.36 17.60 4.41
CA SER A 227 -22.50 19.03 4.11
C SER A 227 -21.27 19.82 4.55
N THR A 228 -20.85 20.79 3.76
CA THR A 228 -19.74 21.71 4.11
C THR A 228 -20.22 22.98 4.80
N VAL A 229 -21.53 23.22 4.87
CA VAL A 229 -22.16 24.40 5.46
C VAL A 229 -23.26 24.00 6.45
N GLY A 230 -23.56 24.90 7.39
CA GLY A 230 -24.62 24.69 8.37
C GLY A 230 -24.34 23.48 9.29
N LEU A 231 -25.37 22.71 9.55
CA LEU A 231 -25.27 21.43 10.26
C LEU A 231 -24.54 20.42 9.38
N LEU A 232 -23.55 19.72 9.95
CA LEU A 232 -22.76 18.71 9.27
C LEU A 232 -23.59 17.42 9.06
N ASN A 233 -24.61 17.51 8.19
CA ASN A 233 -25.46 16.37 7.89
C ASN A 233 -24.70 15.34 7.04
N ARG A 234 -24.44 14.17 7.62
CA ARG A 234 -23.80 13.03 6.97
C ARG A 234 -24.84 12.02 6.53
N GLN A 235 -24.70 11.51 5.32
CA GLN A 235 -25.58 10.52 4.73
C GLN A 235 -24.78 9.39 4.08
N CYS A 236 -25.11 8.15 4.39
CA CYS A 236 -24.60 7.01 3.63
C CYS A 236 -25.38 6.85 2.31
N LEU A 237 -24.66 6.71 1.23
CA LEU A 237 -25.23 6.57 -0.13
C LEU A 237 -25.22 5.12 -0.63
N SER A 238 -24.42 4.25 -0.01
CA SER A 238 -24.27 2.84 -0.40
C SER A 238 -24.80 1.83 0.61
N CYS A 239 -25.04 2.22 1.88
CA CYS A 239 -25.38 1.29 2.97
C CYS A 239 -26.62 0.43 2.72
N ASN A 240 -27.58 0.94 1.94
CA ASN A 240 -28.81 0.21 1.61
C ASN A 240 -28.74 -0.48 0.23
N PHE A 241 -27.65 -0.30 -0.52
CA PHE A 241 -27.50 -0.92 -1.83
C PHE A 241 -26.92 -2.32 -1.67
N MET A 242 -27.69 -3.35 -2.02
CA MET A 242 -27.29 -4.77 -1.93
C MET A 242 -26.74 -5.15 -0.54
N LYS A 243 -27.36 -4.70 0.53
CA LYS A 243 -26.89 -4.77 1.92
C LYS A 243 -26.36 -6.16 2.33
N ASP A 244 -27.03 -7.23 1.90
CA ASP A 244 -26.66 -8.61 2.24
C ASP A 244 -25.54 -9.19 1.39
N GLN A 245 -25.14 -8.50 0.32
CA GLN A 245 -24.14 -8.98 -0.66
C GLN A 245 -22.97 -8.04 -0.78
N CYS A 246 -23.05 -6.80 -0.29
CA CYS A 246 -22.03 -5.80 -0.47
C CYS A 246 -21.85 -4.87 0.72
N THR A 247 -20.64 -4.88 1.27
CA THR A 247 -20.19 -3.99 2.34
C THR A 247 -18.88 -3.27 1.96
N TYR A 248 -18.27 -3.66 0.83
CA TYR A 248 -17.03 -3.05 0.36
C TYR A 248 -17.21 -2.39 -1.00
N PHE A 249 -17.24 -1.06 -1.01
CA PHE A 249 -17.47 -0.28 -2.21
C PHE A 249 -16.25 0.56 -2.61
N SER A 250 -16.19 0.87 -3.90
CA SER A 250 -15.47 2.03 -4.43
C SER A 250 -16.39 2.82 -5.35
N ALA A 251 -16.15 4.12 -5.48
CA ALA A 251 -16.99 4.97 -6.32
C ALA A 251 -16.17 5.95 -7.15
N LYS A 252 -16.74 6.37 -8.29
CA LYS A 252 -16.16 7.38 -9.18
C LYS A 252 -17.27 8.32 -9.64
N PHE A 253 -17.09 9.62 -9.41
CA PHE A 253 -18.06 10.65 -9.79
C PHE A 253 -17.86 11.13 -11.23
N SER A 254 -18.96 11.50 -11.87
CA SER A 254 -18.93 12.23 -13.14
C SER A 254 -18.34 13.65 -12.93
N PRO A 255 -17.78 14.31 -13.97
CA PRO A 255 -17.15 15.63 -13.83
C PRO A 255 -18.04 16.70 -13.22
N MET A 256 -19.36 16.62 -13.42
CA MET A 256 -20.35 17.55 -12.86
C MET A 256 -21.04 17.01 -11.58
N ASN A 257 -20.58 15.92 -11.03
CA ASN A 257 -21.12 15.25 -9.84
C ASN A 257 -22.62 14.89 -9.90
N LYS A 258 -23.23 14.84 -11.09
CA LYS A 258 -24.65 14.47 -11.26
C LYS A 258 -24.89 12.96 -11.15
N HIS A 259 -23.88 12.16 -11.47
CA HIS A 259 -23.92 10.71 -11.42
C HIS A 259 -22.65 10.16 -10.79
N PHE A 260 -22.72 8.96 -10.27
CA PHE A 260 -21.55 8.21 -9.84
C PHE A 260 -21.65 6.73 -10.21
N LEU A 261 -20.51 6.15 -10.55
CA LEU A 261 -20.33 4.71 -10.62
C LEU A 261 -20.11 4.19 -9.21
N LEU A 262 -20.83 3.16 -8.84
CA LEU A 262 -20.65 2.44 -7.60
C LEU A 262 -20.23 1.00 -7.93
N HIS A 263 -19.06 0.60 -7.44
CA HIS A 263 -18.54 -0.74 -7.59
C HIS A 263 -18.68 -1.45 -6.24
N CYS A 264 -19.60 -2.39 -6.14
CA CYS A 264 -19.58 -3.39 -5.11
C CYS A 264 -18.39 -4.32 -5.36
N LYS A 265 -17.48 -4.44 -4.40
CA LYS A 265 -16.28 -5.30 -4.49
C LYS A 265 -16.33 -6.50 -3.57
N GLY A 266 -17.41 -6.68 -2.82
CA GLY A 266 -17.58 -7.82 -1.94
C GLY A 266 -18.41 -7.55 -0.69
N PRO A 267 -18.64 -8.61 0.09
CA PRO A 267 -18.09 -9.97 0.00
C PRO A 267 -18.70 -10.84 -1.12
N GLY A 268 -19.86 -10.48 -1.61
CA GLY A 268 -20.47 -11.16 -2.76
C GLY A 268 -19.72 -10.91 -4.07
N VAL A 269 -20.15 -11.60 -5.13
CA VAL A 269 -19.59 -11.37 -6.49
C VAL A 269 -19.70 -9.90 -6.87
N PRO A 270 -18.63 -9.30 -7.43
CA PRO A 270 -18.61 -7.88 -7.74
C PRO A 270 -19.74 -7.45 -8.69
N VAL A 271 -20.30 -6.26 -8.44
CA VAL A 271 -21.36 -5.62 -9.25
C VAL A 271 -21.00 -4.17 -9.52
N VAL A 272 -21.25 -3.70 -10.73
CA VAL A 272 -21.03 -2.31 -11.12
C VAL A 272 -22.37 -1.67 -11.47
N SER A 273 -22.64 -0.51 -10.87
CA SER A 273 -23.89 0.25 -11.11
C SER A 273 -23.63 1.74 -11.25
N VAL A 274 -24.51 2.41 -12.00
CA VAL A 274 -24.57 3.89 -12.12
C VAL A 274 -25.73 4.40 -11.30
N HIS A 275 -25.47 5.40 -10.48
CA HIS A 275 -26.44 6.05 -9.62
C HIS A 275 -26.58 7.53 -9.95
N THR A 276 -27.77 8.08 -9.69
CA THR A 276 -28.01 9.52 -9.74
C THR A 276 -27.69 10.13 -8.38
N THR A 277 -26.88 11.17 -8.34
CA THR A 277 -26.41 11.77 -7.07
C THR A 277 -27.55 12.41 -6.26
N SER A 278 -28.55 13.02 -6.95
CA SER A 278 -29.73 13.61 -6.31
C SER A 278 -30.70 12.57 -5.70
N ASN A 279 -30.72 11.37 -6.26
CA ASN A 279 -31.50 10.24 -5.76
C ASN A 279 -30.71 8.93 -5.93
N PRO A 280 -29.87 8.55 -4.95
CA PRO A 280 -29.01 7.35 -5.05
C PRO A 280 -29.80 6.05 -5.21
N GLY A 281 -31.08 6.02 -4.82
CA GLY A 281 -31.96 4.87 -5.05
C GLY A 281 -32.33 4.66 -6.51
N LYS A 282 -32.15 5.67 -7.38
CA LYS A 282 -32.30 5.55 -8.83
C LYS A 282 -30.98 5.13 -9.45
N PHE A 283 -30.90 3.87 -9.85
CA PHE A 283 -29.67 3.28 -10.40
C PHE A 283 -29.94 2.35 -11.59
N TYR A 284 -28.87 2.06 -12.32
CA TYR A 284 -28.84 1.06 -13.39
C TYR A 284 -27.62 0.16 -13.19
N ILE A 285 -27.81 -1.16 -13.27
CA ILE A 285 -26.73 -2.14 -13.18
C ILE A 285 -26.04 -2.22 -14.56
N LEU A 286 -24.74 -1.96 -14.58
CA LEU A 286 -23.90 -2.09 -15.78
C LEU A 286 -23.35 -3.49 -15.93
N GLU A 287 -22.92 -4.10 -14.82
CA GLU A 287 -22.33 -5.43 -14.80
C GLU A 287 -22.71 -6.14 -13.50
N ASN A 288 -23.25 -7.33 -13.60
CA ASN A 288 -23.65 -8.15 -12.45
C ASN A 288 -22.81 -9.43 -12.30
N ASN A 289 -21.89 -9.68 -13.23
CA ASN A 289 -21.02 -10.86 -13.26
C ASN A 289 -21.80 -12.19 -13.11
N ALA A 290 -22.94 -12.33 -13.78
CA ALA A 290 -23.84 -13.48 -13.63
C ALA A 290 -23.14 -14.82 -13.89
N VAL A 291 -22.29 -14.91 -14.93
CA VAL A 291 -21.52 -16.11 -15.27
C VAL A 291 -20.54 -16.50 -14.16
N LEU A 292 -19.85 -15.50 -13.59
CA LEU A 292 -18.94 -15.71 -12.45
C LEU A 292 -19.72 -16.23 -11.24
N LYS A 293 -20.87 -15.60 -10.93
CA LYS A 293 -21.74 -16.00 -9.82
C LYS A 293 -22.20 -17.45 -9.96
N GLU A 294 -22.65 -17.84 -11.14
CA GLU A 294 -23.06 -19.21 -11.43
C GLU A 294 -21.89 -20.21 -11.29
N THR A 295 -20.71 -19.84 -11.79
CA THR A 295 -19.50 -20.67 -11.70
C THR A 295 -19.09 -20.91 -10.25
N ILE A 296 -19.12 -19.87 -9.41
CA ILE A 296 -18.80 -19.96 -7.99
C ILE A 296 -19.79 -20.83 -7.24
N LEU A 297 -21.09 -20.67 -7.51
CA LEU A 297 -22.14 -21.50 -6.92
C LEU A 297 -21.98 -22.98 -7.28
N LYS A 298 -21.65 -23.28 -8.54
CA LYS A 298 -21.39 -24.66 -9.00
C LYS A 298 -20.17 -25.28 -8.34
N LYS A 299 -19.10 -24.50 -8.14
CA LYS A 299 -17.84 -25.00 -7.54
C LYS A 299 -17.89 -25.13 -6.02
N LYS A 300 -18.93 -24.58 -5.35
CA LYS A 300 -19.06 -24.59 -3.89
C LYS A 300 -17.75 -24.17 -3.21
N ILE A 301 -17.34 -22.93 -3.46
CA ILE A 301 -16.09 -22.39 -2.93
C ILE A 301 -16.14 -22.31 -1.39
N PHE A 302 -15.00 -22.43 -0.76
CA PHE A 302 -14.72 -22.50 0.68
C PHE A 302 -15.55 -21.56 1.58
N ARG A 303 -15.67 -21.91 2.85
CA ARG A 303 -16.27 -21.07 3.90
C ARG A 303 -15.21 -20.15 4.50
N THR A 304 -15.55 -18.88 4.68
CA THR A 304 -14.68 -17.92 5.36
C THR A 304 -15.31 -17.49 6.68
N GLU A 305 -14.52 -17.49 7.74
CA GLU A 305 -14.90 -17.00 9.06
C GLU A 305 -13.96 -15.89 9.51
N ILE A 306 -14.47 -14.97 10.33
CA ILE A 306 -13.69 -13.91 10.93
C ILE A 306 -13.81 -14.02 12.44
N LYS A 307 -12.67 -14.16 13.11
CA LYS A 307 -12.53 -14.17 14.55
C LYS A 307 -11.84 -12.90 15.01
N MET A 308 -12.22 -12.34 16.15
CA MET A 308 -11.48 -11.27 16.80
C MET A 308 -10.58 -11.92 17.85
N LEU A 309 -9.28 -11.70 17.73
CA LEU A 309 -8.30 -12.16 18.70
C LEU A 309 -7.98 -11.05 19.68
N HIS A 310 -8.01 -11.36 20.96
CA HIS A 310 -7.56 -10.47 22.01
C HIS A 310 -6.06 -10.70 22.25
N ILE A 311 -5.24 -9.74 21.81
CA ILE A 311 -3.80 -9.77 21.98
C ILE A 311 -3.38 -8.50 22.72
N GLU A 312 -2.85 -8.67 23.94
CA GLU A 312 -2.61 -7.57 24.87
C GLU A 312 -3.90 -6.72 25.06
N ASP A 313 -3.86 -5.41 24.79
CA ASP A 313 -5.00 -4.49 24.90
C ASP A 313 -5.75 -4.26 23.58
N TYR A 314 -5.57 -5.14 22.59
CA TYR A 314 -6.09 -4.96 21.22
C TYR A 314 -7.02 -6.10 20.81
N GLU A 315 -8.10 -5.73 20.13
CA GLU A 315 -8.98 -6.63 19.40
C GLU A 315 -8.59 -6.63 17.94
N LEU A 316 -7.97 -7.72 17.45
CA LEU A 316 -7.34 -7.81 16.14
C LEU A 316 -8.04 -8.87 15.27
N PRO A 317 -8.39 -8.58 14.01
CA PRO A 317 -9.17 -9.49 13.19
C PRO A 317 -8.31 -10.57 12.53
N LEU A 318 -8.74 -11.82 12.67
CA LEU A 318 -8.23 -12.99 11.99
C LEU A 318 -9.31 -13.53 11.04
N GLN A 319 -8.96 -13.72 9.78
CA GLN A 319 -9.80 -14.35 8.76
C GLN A 319 -9.28 -15.75 8.46
N LEU A 320 -10.15 -16.75 8.57
CA LEU A 320 -9.86 -18.15 8.25
C LEU A 320 -10.72 -18.60 7.07
N SER A 321 -10.10 -19.20 6.07
CA SER A 321 -10.77 -19.82 4.93
C SER A 321 -10.63 -21.34 5.04
N PHE A 322 -11.74 -22.02 5.24
CA PHE A 322 -11.79 -23.45 5.50
C PHE A 322 -12.12 -24.24 4.23
N PRO A 323 -11.55 -25.43 4.05
CA PRO A 323 -11.97 -26.38 3.05
C PRO A 323 -13.50 -26.66 3.12
N LYS A 324 -14.07 -27.02 2.00
CA LYS A 324 -15.51 -27.28 1.88
C LYS A 324 -16.00 -28.38 2.84
N ASP A 325 -15.20 -29.43 2.96
CA ASP A 325 -15.52 -30.62 3.76
C ASP A 325 -14.79 -30.59 5.12
N PHE A 326 -14.52 -29.38 5.64
CA PHE A 326 -13.87 -29.16 6.93
C PHE A 326 -14.65 -29.84 8.08
N THR A 327 -13.91 -30.56 8.92
CA THR A 327 -14.41 -31.14 10.18
C THR A 327 -13.39 -30.93 11.29
N ASP A 328 -13.85 -30.68 12.50
CA ASP A 328 -12.98 -30.48 13.68
C ASP A 328 -12.24 -31.76 14.13
N ARG A 329 -12.49 -32.89 13.47
CA ARG A 329 -11.84 -34.18 13.80
C ARG A 329 -10.58 -34.43 13.00
N ASN A 330 -10.34 -33.71 11.93
CA ASN A 330 -9.21 -33.90 11.03
C ASN A 330 -8.15 -32.82 11.31
N GLN A 331 -6.90 -33.17 11.12
CA GLN A 331 -5.79 -32.21 11.11
C GLN A 331 -5.66 -31.58 9.73
N TYR A 332 -5.41 -30.29 9.69
CA TYR A 332 -5.25 -29.52 8.46
C TYR A 332 -3.97 -28.70 8.51
N ALA A 333 -3.27 -28.64 7.40
CA ALA A 333 -2.19 -27.68 7.25
C ALA A 333 -2.73 -26.24 7.22
N VAL A 334 -2.04 -25.29 7.83
CA VAL A 334 -2.42 -23.89 7.85
C VAL A 334 -1.39 -23.04 7.09
N LEU A 335 -1.85 -22.26 6.12
CA LEU A 335 -1.07 -21.24 5.44
C LEU A 335 -1.40 -19.86 6.00
N LEU A 336 -0.48 -19.25 6.75
CA LEU A 336 -0.61 -17.87 7.19
C LEU A 336 -0.08 -16.91 6.12
N ILE A 337 -0.94 -16.03 5.61
CA ILE A 337 -0.57 -14.96 4.68
C ILE A 337 -0.34 -13.68 5.48
N ILE A 338 0.88 -13.14 5.40
CA ILE A 338 1.30 -11.92 6.09
C ILE A 338 1.35 -10.76 5.08
N ASP A 339 0.84 -9.59 5.50
CA ASP A 339 0.82 -8.39 4.66
C ASP A 339 2.21 -7.76 4.50
N GLU A 340 2.32 -6.94 3.47
CA GLU A 340 3.62 -6.47 2.98
C GLU A 340 4.11 -5.19 3.66
N ALA A 341 3.24 -4.41 4.32
CA ALA A 341 3.63 -3.09 4.83
C ALA A 341 2.72 -2.56 5.93
N PRO A 342 3.25 -1.79 6.91
CA PRO A 342 2.43 -1.05 7.85
C PRO A 342 1.42 -0.14 7.14
N GLY A 343 0.18 -0.14 7.62
CA GLY A 343 -0.93 0.61 7.04
C GLY A 343 -1.70 -0.11 5.95
N SER A 344 -1.29 -1.31 5.57
CA SER A 344 -2.05 -2.21 4.71
C SER A 344 -3.09 -3.02 5.50
N GLN A 345 -3.92 -3.81 4.82
CA GLN A 345 -5.00 -4.58 5.42
C GLN A 345 -5.31 -5.82 4.59
N LEU A 346 -5.22 -7.00 5.20
CA LEU A 346 -5.57 -8.30 4.61
C LEU A 346 -7.01 -8.70 4.89
N VAL A 347 -7.48 -8.48 6.12
CA VAL A 347 -8.83 -8.87 6.55
C VAL A 347 -9.84 -7.83 6.09
N THR A 348 -10.46 -8.08 4.95
CA THR A 348 -11.43 -7.18 4.33
C THR A 348 -12.64 -7.94 3.81
N ASP A 349 -13.75 -7.22 3.66
CA ASP A 349 -14.96 -7.75 3.02
C ASP A 349 -14.88 -7.71 1.47
N LYS A 350 -13.69 -7.69 0.89
CA LYS A 350 -13.55 -7.83 -0.56
C LYS A 350 -13.82 -9.25 -1.00
N PHE A 351 -14.47 -9.39 -2.14
CA PHE A 351 -14.51 -10.64 -2.87
C PHE A 351 -13.08 -11.07 -3.23
N HIS A 352 -12.71 -12.27 -2.83
CA HIS A 352 -11.38 -12.81 -3.06
C HIS A 352 -11.47 -14.23 -3.59
N VAL A 353 -10.91 -14.43 -4.78
CA VAL A 353 -10.63 -15.73 -5.38
C VAL A 353 -9.32 -15.58 -6.12
N ASP A 354 -8.25 -16.17 -5.59
CA ASP A 354 -6.90 -16.07 -6.13
C ASP A 354 -6.19 -17.43 -5.99
N TRP A 355 -4.87 -17.50 -6.19
CA TRP A 355 -4.07 -18.72 -6.14
C TRP A 355 -4.23 -19.50 -4.84
N ASP A 356 -4.31 -18.84 -3.70
CA ASP A 356 -4.50 -19.43 -2.37
C ASP A 356 -5.84 -20.18 -2.23
N SER A 357 -6.86 -19.76 -2.98
CA SER A 357 -8.15 -20.45 -3.04
C SER A 357 -8.05 -21.86 -3.63
N VAL A 358 -7.00 -22.12 -4.41
CA VAL A 358 -6.71 -23.47 -4.96
C VAL A 358 -6.27 -24.39 -3.83
N LEU A 359 -5.37 -23.93 -2.95
CA LEU A 359 -4.90 -24.72 -1.78
C LEU A 359 -6.06 -25.09 -0.86
N VAL A 360 -6.97 -24.14 -0.60
CA VAL A 360 -8.16 -24.40 0.24
C VAL A 360 -9.06 -25.47 -0.37
N ASN A 361 -9.31 -25.39 -1.69
CA ASN A 361 -10.30 -26.27 -2.33
C ASN A 361 -9.73 -27.61 -2.80
N SER A 362 -8.45 -27.69 -3.16
CA SER A 362 -7.83 -28.86 -3.78
C SER A 362 -6.89 -29.61 -2.86
N ASP A 363 -6.18 -28.89 -1.97
CA ASP A 363 -5.17 -29.47 -1.09
C ASP A 363 -5.62 -29.51 0.39
N ASN A 364 -6.87 -29.14 0.67
CA ASN A 364 -7.46 -29.12 2.01
C ASN A 364 -6.66 -28.30 3.04
N VAL A 365 -6.07 -27.18 2.61
CA VAL A 365 -5.29 -26.28 3.45
C VAL A 365 -6.20 -25.18 4.02
N ILE A 366 -6.08 -24.87 5.30
CA ILE A 366 -6.71 -23.68 5.89
C ILE A 366 -5.84 -22.47 5.54
N VAL A 367 -6.44 -21.43 4.97
CA VAL A 367 -5.73 -20.16 4.72
C VAL A 367 -6.14 -19.12 5.74
N ALA A 368 -5.15 -18.64 6.48
CA ALA A 368 -5.29 -17.61 7.52
C ALA A 368 -4.76 -16.26 7.03
N ARG A 369 -5.46 -15.17 7.35
CA ARG A 369 -5.05 -13.78 7.17
C ARG A 369 -5.27 -13.03 8.46
N PHE A 370 -4.30 -12.30 8.91
CA PHE A 370 -4.35 -11.62 10.20
C PHE A 370 -3.84 -10.18 10.08
N ASP A 371 -4.62 -9.23 10.61
CA ASP A 371 -4.28 -7.81 10.69
C ASP A 371 -3.88 -7.47 12.14
N GLY A 372 -2.60 -7.68 12.46
CA GLY A 372 -2.00 -7.35 13.75
C GLY A 372 -1.73 -5.85 13.92
N ARG A 373 -1.00 -5.47 14.98
CA ARG A 373 -0.51 -4.11 15.18
C ARG A 373 0.36 -3.68 14.00
N GLY A 374 0.22 -2.43 13.59
CA GLY A 374 0.79 -1.91 12.34
C GLY A 374 -0.19 -1.92 11.16
N SER A 375 -1.29 -2.67 11.22
CA SER A 375 -2.31 -2.67 10.17
C SER A 375 -3.08 -1.35 10.10
N GLY A 376 -3.65 -1.05 8.94
CA GLY A 376 -4.37 0.18 8.67
C GLY A 376 -5.88 0.11 8.90
N PHE A 377 -6.52 1.26 8.79
CA PHE A 377 -7.98 1.45 8.79
C PHE A 377 -8.71 1.13 10.09
N GLN A 378 -7.97 0.97 11.18
CA GLN A 378 -8.48 0.72 12.52
C GLN A 378 -8.08 1.84 13.52
N GLY A 379 -7.64 2.98 13.00
CA GLY A 379 -7.12 4.12 13.76
C GLY A 379 -5.60 4.15 13.86
N LEU A 380 -5.06 5.31 14.23
CA LEU A 380 -3.63 5.54 14.26
C LEU A 380 -2.95 4.84 15.45
N LYS A 381 -3.68 4.55 16.53
CA LYS A 381 -3.13 3.83 17.68
C LYS A 381 -2.59 2.45 17.25
N ILE A 382 -3.38 1.65 16.56
CA ILE A 382 -2.95 0.32 16.06
C ILE A 382 -1.86 0.47 14.99
N LEU A 383 -2.04 1.41 14.06
CA LEU A 383 -1.10 1.63 12.96
C LEU A 383 0.29 2.03 13.44
N GLN A 384 0.40 2.86 14.46
CA GLN A 384 1.66 3.46 14.91
C GLN A 384 2.42 2.64 15.96
N GLU A 385 1.85 1.51 16.43
CA GLU A 385 2.53 0.59 17.35
C GLU A 385 3.86 0.04 16.83
N VAL A 386 4.05 -0.01 15.52
CA VAL A 386 5.31 -0.42 14.89
C VAL A 386 6.37 0.69 14.84
N HIS A 387 6.10 1.86 15.44
CA HIS A 387 7.05 2.96 15.43
C HIS A 387 8.33 2.59 16.17
N ARG A 388 9.47 2.61 15.49
CA ARG A 388 10.82 2.20 15.97
C ARG A 388 10.94 0.76 16.48
N CYS A 389 9.95 -0.08 16.19
CA CYS A 389 9.97 -1.50 16.57
C CYS A 389 9.45 -2.43 15.46
N LEU A 390 9.54 -1.98 14.20
CA LEU A 390 9.24 -2.82 13.03
C LEU A 390 10.13 -4.08 13.05
N GLY A 391 9.54 -5.26 12.77
CA GLY A 391 10.20 -6.56 12.89
C GLY A 391 10.11 -7.16 14.29
N SER A 392 9.35 -6.56 15.21
CA SER A 392 9.17 -7.05 16.58
C SER A 392 7.71 -7.20 16.96
N VAL A 393 6.95 -6.10 17.02
CA VAL A 393 5.56 -6.07 17.50
C VAL A 393 4.64 -6.86 16.59
N GLU A 394 4.66 -6.61 15.29
CA GLU A 394 3.83 -7.31 14.32
C GLU A 394 4.20 -8.80 14.22
N VAL A 395 5.47 -9.15 14.42
CA VAL A 395 5.92 -10.57 14.43
C VAL A 395 5.36 -11.29 15.65
N LYS A 396 5.40 -10.66 16.83
CA LYS A 396 4.80 -11.23 18.05
C LYS A 396 3.31 -11.46 17.88
N ASP A 397 2.60 -10.51 17.26
CA ASP A 397 1.17 -10.64 17.01
C ASP A 397 0.86 -11.79 16.05
N GLN A 398 1.68 -12.00 15.00
CA GLN A 398 1.53 -13.13 14.08
C GLN A 398 1.74 -14.47 14.80
N ILE A 399 2.74 -14.56 15.68
CA ILE A 399 2.99 -15.74 16.49
C ILE A 399 1.82 -15.99 17.44
N ALA A 400 1.36 -14.98 18.17
CA ALA A 400 0.22 -15.09 19.08
C ALA A 400 -1.08 -15.48 18.34
N ALA A 401 -1.27 -15.04 17.10
CA ALA A 401 -2.42 -15.44 16.29
C ALA A 401 -2.38 -16.93 15.91
N VAL A 402 -1.19 -17.50 15.75
CA VAL A 402 -1.01 -18.94 15.54
C VAL A 402 -1.23 -19.71 16.83
N GLU A 403 -0.59 -19.31 17.93
CA GLU A 403 -0.67 -19.95 19.25
C GLU A 403 -2.11 -19.95 19.82
N ASN A 404 -2.87 -18.87 19.67
CA ASN A 404 -4.27 -18.82 20.10
C ASN A 404 -5.23 -19.74 19.31
N ASN A 405 -4.76 -20.35 18.23
CA ASN A 405 -5.48 -21.37 17.49
C ASN A 405 -4.96 -22.81 17.76
N GLU A 406 -4.03 -22.98 18.72
CA GLU A 406 -3.34 -24.24 19.05
C GLU A 406 -4.21 -25.34 19.70
N GLN A 407 -5.51 -25.29 19.63
CA GLN A 407 -6.29 -26.54 19.78
C GLN A 407 -6.09 -27.47 18.56
N GLU A 408 -5.39 -26.98 17.52
CA GLU A 408 -5.02 -27.73 16.32
C GLU A 408 -3.50 -27.57 16.13
N GLN A 409 -2.72 -28.64 16.24
CA GLN A 409 -1.27 -28.65 15.95
C GLN A 409 -1.01 -28.12 14.54
N THR A 410 -0.40 -26.96 14.44
CA THR A 410 -0.16 -26.30 13.17
C THR A 410 1.31 -25.99 12.98
N ASN A 411 1.90 -26.53 11.91
CA ASN A 411 3.19 -26.10 11.41
C ASN A 411 3.01 -24.80 10.61
N SER A 412 3.37 -23.64 11.16
CA SER A 412 3.23 -22.35 10.51
C SER A 412 4.53 -21.88 9.88
N LYS A 413 4.50 -21.56 8.57
CA LYS A 413 5.64 -20.98 7.83
C LYS A 413 5.34 -19.52 7.45
N SER A 414 6.28 -18.60 7.78
CA SER A 414 6.10 -17.15 7.69
C SER A 414 6.86 -16.51 6.54
N TYR A 415 6.30 -15.46 5.94
CA TYR A 415 6.87 -14.66 4.83
C TYR A 415 7.27 -13.27 5.26
N MET A 416 8.43 -12.75 4.83
CA MET A 416 8.92 -11.40 5.15
C MET A 416 9.47 -10.65 3.93
N LYS A 417 9.21 -9.34 3.84
CA LYS A 417 9.55 -8.46 2.71
C LYS A 417 10.38 -7.24 3.15
N LEU A 418 11.41 -6.86 2.41
CA LEU A 418 12.34 -5.74 2.70
C LEU A 418 12.09 -4.54 1.77
N TYR A 419 12.17 -3.29 2.27
CA TYR A 419 11.80 -2.07 1.53
C TYR A 419 12.89 -0.98 1.47
N ALA A 420 12.68 0.03 0.58
CA ALA A 420 13.58 1.15 0.30
C ALA A 420 13.70 2.18 1.44
N SER A 421 14.79 2.99 1.46
CA SER A 421 15.21 3.85 2.58
C SER A 421 14.16 4.83 3.14
N ALA A 422 13.38 5.52 2.31
CA ALA A 422 12.34 6.43 2.83
C ALA A 422 11.19 5.69 3.52
N PHE A 423 10.96 4.43 3.16
CA PHE A 423 10.01 3.56 3.84
C PHE A 423 10.59 3.11 5.19
N SER A 424 11.82 2.58 5.20
CA SER A 424 12.45 2.12 6.42
C SER A 424 12.65 3.23 7.44
N GLU A 425 13.11 4.42 7.02
CA GLU A 425 13.30 5.58 7.90
C GLU A 425 12.00 6.07 8.56
N ARG A 426 10.84 5.85 7.92
CA ARG A 426 9.53 6.15 8.51
C ARG A 426 9.26 5.36 9.78
N TYR A 427 9.59 4.07 9.77
CA TYR A 427 9.24 3.15 10.84
C TYR A 427 10.38 2.87 11.81
N LEU A 428 11.62 2.91 11.32
CA LEU A 428 12.82 2.59 12.12
C LEU A 428 13.61 3.84 12.54
N GLY A 429 13.29 5.00 11.98
CA GLY A 429 14.05 6.22 12.19
C GLY A 429 15.28 6.32 11.27
N ILE A 430 16.15 7.31 11.56
CA ILE A 430 17.34 7.59 10.73
C ILE A 430 18.45 6.60 11.06
N PRO A 431 19.01 5.83 10.09
CA PRO A 431 19.97 4.76 10.38
C PRO A 431 21.18 5.17 11.23
N SER A 432 21.71 6.39 11.04
CA SER A 432 22.86 6.89 11.82
C SER A 432 22.54 7.19 13.29
N LYS A 433 21.26 7.21 13.67
CA LYS A 433 20.80 7.47 15.05
C LYS A 433 20.19 6.23 15.71
N GLU A 434 19.73 5.29 14.90
CA GLU A 434 18.92 4.13 15.32
C GLU A 434 19.54 2.80 14.85
N GLU A 435 20.86 2.68 14.93
CA GLU A 435 21.60 1.50 14.43
C GLU A 435 21.11 0.19 15.05
N ASN A 436 20.87 0.17 16.37
CA ASN A 436 20.37 -1.01 17.08
C ASN A 436 18.99 -1.45 16.59
N THR A 437 18.10 -0.49 16.28
CA THR A 437 16.76 -0.76 15.74
C THR A 437 16.85 -1.43 14.37
N TYR A 438 17.75 -0.97 13.51
CA TYR A 438 17.98 -1.58 12.20
C TYR A 438 18.59 -2.98 12.30
N GLN A 439 19.49 -3.20 13.25
CA GLN A 439 20.07 -4.54 13.49
C GLN A 439 19.00 -5.51 14.00
N ALA A 440 18.20 -5.11 14.98
CA ALA A 440 17.12 -5.95 15.52
C ALA A 440 16.06 -6.32 14.49
N SER A 441 15.74 -5.39 13.58
CA SER A 441 14.77 -5.60 12.50
C SER A 441 15.32 -6.38 11.30
N SER A 442 16.60 -6.70 11.27
CA SER A 442 17.26 -7.30 10.11
C SER A 442 17.16 -8.82 10.13
N VAL A 443 16.53 -9.38 9.10
CA VAL A 443 16.49 -10.84 8.85
C VAL A 443 17.90 -11.44 8.76
N LEU A 444 18.88 -10.66 8.28
CA LEU A 444 20.26 -11.13 8.10
C LEU A 444 20.94 -11.54 9.42
N HIS A 445 20.52 -10.97 10.56
CA HIS A 445 21.03 -11.32 11.88
C HIS A 445 20.35 -12.58 12.46
N ASN A 446 19.14 -12.92 11.98
CA ASN A 446 18.34 -14.04 12.49
C ASN A 446 18.29 -15.24 11.53
N ILE A 447 19.17 -15.28 10.56
CA ILE A 447 19.15 -16.27 9.45
C ILE A 447 19.35 -17.71 9.90
N HIS A 448 19.99 -17.90 11.07
CA HIS A 448 20.25 -19.24 11.63
C HIS A 448 18.98 -19.99 12.02
N GLY A 449 17.89 -19.28 12.31
CA GLY A 449 16.57 -19.88 12.56
C GLY A 449 15.91 -20.50 11.33
N LEU A 450 16.47 -20.27 10.13
CA LEU A 450 15.94 -20.79 8.88
C LEU A 450 16.60 -22.10 8.40
N LYS A 451 17.51 -22.71 9.20
CA LYS A 451 18.33 -23.85 8.74
C LYS A 451 17.51 -25.10 8.36
N GLU A 452 16.43 -25.34 9.08
CA GLU A 452 15.58 -26.52 8.89
C GLU A 452 14.32 -26.22 8.08
N GLU A 453 14.21 -24.99 7.56
CA GLU A 453 13.02 -24.52 6.87
C GLU A 453 13.17 -24.56 5.33
N ASN A 454 12.08 -24.88 4.63
CA ASN A 454 12.01 -24.73 3.19
C ASN A 454 11.73 -23.26 2.82
N LEU A 455 12.60 -22.63 2.05
CA LEU A 455 12.50 -21.23 1.69
C LEU A 455 12.37 -21.06 0.16
N LEU A 456 11.30 -20.38 -0.28
CA LEU A 456 11.13 -19.91 -1.65
C LEU A 456 11.28 -18.39 -1.72
N ILE A 457 12.26 -17.93 -2.48
CA ILE A 457 12.49 -16.51 -2.76
C ILE A 457 12.01 -16.19 -4.18
N VAL A 458 11.16 -15.18 -4.32
CA VAL A 458 10.66 -14.71 -5.61
C VAL A 458 11.03 -13.24 -5.81
N HIS A 459 11.63 -12.90 -6.98
CA HIS A 459 12.00 -11.51 -7.27
C HIS A 459 11.96 -11.17 -8.76
N GLY A 460 11.44 -9.98 -9.09
CA GLY A 460 11.51 -9.40 -10.42
C GLY A 460 12.78 -8.57 -10.60
N THR A 461 13.52 -8.75 -11.70
CA THR A 461 14.82 -8.05 -11.89
C THR A 461 14.69 -6.55 -12.13
N ALA A 462 13.53 -6.07 -12.59
CA ALA A 462 13.22 -4.65 -12.78
C ALA A 462 12.49 -4.02 -11.59
N ASP A 463 12.54 -4.64 -10.41
CA ASP A 463 11.95 -4.09 -9.19
C ASP A 463 12.67 -2.82 -8.75
N THR A 464 11.96 -1.69 -8.86
CA THR A 464 12.47 -0.36 -8.47
C THR A 464 12.10 0.05 -7.04
N LYS A 465 11.24 -0.72 -6.35
CA LYS A 465 10.89 -0.48 -4.95
C LYS A 465 11.81 -1.24 -4.01
N VAL A 466 12.02 -2.52 -4.28
CA VAL A 466 12.98 -3.38 -3.58
C VAL A 466 13.98 -3.86 -4.60
N HIS A 467 15.13 -3.21 -4.65
CA HIS A 467 16.15 -3.54 -5.64
C HIS A 467 16.65 -4.98 -5.48
N PHE A 468 16.90 -5.68 -6.59
CA PHE A 468 17.35 -7.08 -6.61
C PHE A 468 18.58 -7.35 -5.73
N GLN A 469 19.39 -6.33 -5.47
CA GLN A 469 20.54 -6.40 -4.55
C GLN A 469 20.14 -6.86 -3.14
N HIS A 470 18.93 -6.58 -2.68
CA HIS A 470 18.46 -7.05 -1.36
C HIS A 470 18.33 -8.58 -1.32
N SER A 471 17.78 -9.19 -2.37
CA SER A 471 17.72 -10.65 -2.46
C SER A 471 19.11 -11.25 -2.66
N ALA A 472 19.98 -10.63 -3.43
CA ALA A 472 21.37 -11.08 -3.61
C ALA A 472 22.14 -11.08 -2.28
N GLU A 473 21.96 -10.05 -1.44
CA GLU A 473 22.60 -9.98 -0.13
C GLU A 473 22.01 -11.01 0.85
N LEU A 474 20.68 -11.21 0.84
CA LEU A 474 20.02 -12.27 1.60
C LEU A 474 20.58 -13.65 1.22
N ILE A 475 20.63 -13.97 -0.08
CA ILE A 475 21.16 -15.25 -0.59
C ILE A 475 22.60 -15.49 -0.15
N LYS A 476 23.46 -14.48 -0.21
CA LYS A 476 24.84 -14.55 0.26
C LYS A 476 24.92 -14.97 1.74
N HIS A 477 24.03 -14.45 2.59
CA HIS A 477 23.97 -14.82 4.02
C HIS A 477 23.35 -16.20 4.23
N LEU A 478 22.34 -16.60 3.44
CA LEU A 478 21.77 -17.96 3.46
C LEU A 478 22.84 -19.01 3.14
N ILE A 479 23.61 -18.80 2.06
CA ILE A 479 24.71 -19.69 1.68
C ILE A 479 25.76 -19.79 2.80
N LYS A 480 26.16 -18.64 3.38
CA LYS A 480 27.12 -18.60 4.49
C LYS A 480 26.62 -19.34 5.73
N ALA A 481 25.32 -19.30 6.00
CA ALA A 481 24.69 -19.98 7.13
C ALA A 481 24.36 -21.46 6.86
N GLY A 482 24.51 -21.93 5.61
CA GLY A 482 24.15 -23.31 5.22
C GLY A 482 22.64 -23.55 5.15
N VAL A 483 21.85 -22.50 4.83
CA VAL A 483 20.38 -22.59 4.70
C VAL A 483 20.03 -22.96 3.26
N ASN A 484 19.16 -23.95 3.07
CA ASN A 484 18.63 -24.31 1.77
C ASN A 484 17.56 -23.31 1.32
N TYR A 485 17.55 -22.99 0.05
CA TYR A 485 16.54 -22.10 -0.54
C TYR A 485 16.27 -22.44 -2.03
N THR A 486 15.08 -22.13 -2.47
CA THR A 486 14.69 -22.11 -3.88
C THR A 486 14.55 -20.66 -4.33
N MET A 487 15.13 -20.32 -5.50
CA MET A 487 15.04 -18.98 -6.07
C MET A 487 14.31 -18.98 -7.40
N GLN A 488 13.21 -18.21 -7.49
CA GLN A 488 12.51 -17.94 -8.74
C GLN A 488 12.72 -16.49 -9.15
N ILE A 489 13.37 -16.27 -10.28
CA ILE A 489 13.64 -14.94 -10.85
C ILE A 489 12.68 -14.69 -12.01
N TYR A 490 12.14 -13.47 -12.08
CA TYR A 490 11.34 -12.99 -13.22
C TYR A 490 12.07 -11.85 -13.91
N PRO A 491 12.73 -12.11 -15.05
CA PRO A 491 13.43 -11.08 -15.84
C PRO A 491 12.45 -10.00 -16.31
N ASP A 492 12.89 -8.73 -16.24
CA ASP A 492 12.17 -7.52 -16.68
C ASP A 492 10.83 -7.25 -15.97
N GLU A 493 10.46 -8.07 -14.98
CA GLU A 493 9.29 -7.81 -14.12
C GLU A 493 9.65 -6.89 -12.96
N GLY A 494 8.70 -6.00 -12.63
CA GLY A 494 8.81 -5.07 -11.52
C GLY A 494 8.40 -5.66 -10.17
N HIS A 495 8.19 -4.77 -9.18
CA HIS A 495 7.76 -5.15 -7.83
C HIS A 495 6.46 -5.98 -7.82
N ASN A 496 5.50 -5.57 -8.62
CA ASN A 496 4.32 -6.40 -8.90
C ASN A 496 4.60 -7.12 -10.22
N ILE A 497 4.81 -8.41 -10.17
CA ILE A 497 4.92 -9.24 -11.37
C ILE A 497 3.61 -9.05 -12.14
N ALA A 498 3.68 -8.33 -13.27
CA ALA A 498 2.50 -7.74 -13.90
C ALA A 498 2.03 -8.50 -15.13
N SER A 499 2.95 -9.10 -15.91
CA SER A 499 2.57 -9.81 -17.12
C SER A 499 1.72 -11.05 -16.80
N GLU A 500 0.71 -11.31 -17.58
CA GLU A 500 -0.23 -12.39 -17.36
C GLU A 500 0.46 -13.76 -17.35
N LYS A 501 1.40 -13.98 -18.27
CA LYS A 501 2.17 -15.23 -18.33
C LYS A 501 3.06 -15.43 -17.11
N SER A 502 3.75 -14.36 -16.66
CA SER A 502 4.60 -14.40 -15.48
C SER A 502 3.78 -14.65 -14.20
N LYS A 503 2.59 -14.06 -14.09
CA LYS A 503 1.66 -14.35 -12.98
C LYS A 503 1.20 -15.79 -12.95
N TYR A 504 0.84 -16.33 -14.11
CA TYR A 504 0.41 -17.73 -14.20
C TYR A 504 1.53 -18.69 -13.77
N HIS A 505 2.75 -18.44 -14.26
CA HIS A 505 3.93 -19.21 -13.86
C HIS A 505 4.22 -19.03 -12.35
N LEU A 506 4.13 -17.80 -11.82
CA LEU A 506 4.32 -17.53 -10.40
C LEU A 506 3.35 -18.33 -9.54
N TYR A 507 2.06 -18.31 -9.88
CA TYR A 507 1.05 -19.05 -9.12
C TYR A 507 1.29 -20.55 -9.16
N SER A 508 1.66 -21.10 -10.32
CA SER A 508 2.03 -22.51 -10.43
C SER A 508 3.25 -22.87 -9.60
N THR A 509 4.26 -21.99 -9.57
CA THR A 509 5.48 -22.17 -8.75
C THR A 509 5.15 -22.16 -7.25
N ILE A 510 4.34 -21.20 -6.81
CA ILE A 510 3.93 -21.07 -5.39
C ILE A 510 3.10 -22.30 -4.97
N LEU A 511 2.12 -22.67 -5.78
CA LEU A 511 1.27 -23.85 -5.50
C LEU A 511 2.09 -25.14 -5.44
N GLY A 512 3.01 -25.33 -6.40
CA GLY A 512 3.91 -26.49 -6.40
C GLY A 512 4.81 -26.56 -5.18
N PHE A 513 5.35 -25.41 -4.75
CA PHE A 513 6.17 -25.31 -3.55
C PHE A 513 5.39 -25.68 -2.28
N PHE A 514 4.21 -25.09 -2.07
CA PHE A 514 3.40 -25.40 -0.90
C PHE A 514 2.88 -26.85 -0.92
N SER A 515 2.41 -27.35 -2.07
CA SER A 515 1.96 -28.74 -2.17
C SER A 515 3.08 -29.74 -1.85
N ALA A 516 4.34 -29.45 -2.20
CA ALA A 516 5.47 -30.29 -1.82
C ALA A 516 5.73 -30.21 -0.31
N CYS A 517 5.83 -28.99 0.25
CA CYS A 517 6.10 -28.79 1.68
C CYS A 517 5.02 -29.38 2.60
N LEU A 518 3.75 -29.37 2.20
CA LEU A 518 2.63 -29.82 3.03
C LEU A 518 2.35 -31.33 2.92
N LYS A 519 2.91 -32.03 1.93
CA LYS A 519 2.76 -33.49 1.75
C LYS A 519 3.83 -34.30 2.50
N GLU A 520 4.98 -33.71 2.79
CA GLU A 520 6.10 -34.40 3.46
C GLU A 520 5.89 -34.67 4.96
N GLU A 521 4.85 -34.11 5.58
CA GLU A 521 4.63 -34.16 7.04
C GLU A 521 3.48 -35.10 7.48
N ALA A 522 3.00 -36.02 6.63
CA ALA A 522 2.11 -37.08 7.12
C ALA A 522 2.91 -38.06 7.99
N PRO A 523 2.65 -38.20 9.31
CA PRO A 523 3.37 -39.13 10.14
C PRO A 523 3.17 -40.56 9.59
N ILE A 524 4.26 -41.28 9.42
CA ILE A 524 4.21 -42.72 9.25
C ILE A 524 3.66 -43.28 10.55
N LEU A 525 2.39 -43.67 10.58
CA LEU A 525 1.83 -44.42 11.70
C LEU A 525 2.71 -45.66 11.91
N PRO A 526 3.16 -45.93 13.16
CA PRO A 526 3.85 -47.17 13.46
C PRO A 526 2.93 -48.31 13.07
N GLN A 527 3.39 -49.20 12.20
CA GLN A 527 2.70 -50.48 11.95
C GLN A 527 2.66 -51.23 13.29
N GLU A 528 1.46 -51.52 13.79
CA GLU A 528 1.31 -52.46 14.90
C GLU A 528 1.96 -53.78 14.47
N PRO A 529 2.77 -54.39 15.36
CA PRO A 529 3.33 -55.71 15.04
C PRO A 529 2.20 -56.71 14.82
N GLU A 530 2.20 -57.39 13.66
CA GLU A 530 1.36 -58.55 13.45
C GLU A 530 1.66 -59.54 14.58
N GLU A 531 0.67 -59.81 15.41
CA GLU A 531 0.73 -60.92 16.36
C GLU A 531 0.63 -62.24 15.50
N ASP A 532 1.77 -62.93 15.41
CA ASP A 532 1.81 -64.29 14.85
C ASP A 532 1.00 -65.23 15.77
N GLU A 533 -0.10 -65.82 15.26
CA GLU A 533 -0.75 -66.98 15.84
C GLU A 533 -0.01 -68.30 15.51
#